data_411c24ebf37d9081c0e6a0431fc8e10e
#
_entry.id   411c24ebf37d9081c0e6a0431fc8e10e
#
_cell.length_a   1.000
_cell.length_b   1.000
_cell.length_c   1.000
_cell.angle_alpha   90.00
_cell.angle_beta   90.00
_cell.angle_gamma   90.00
#
_symmetry.space_group_name_H-M   'P 1'
#
loop_
_entity.id
_entity.type
_entity.pdbx_description
1 polymer ?
#
loop_
_entity_poly.entity_id
_entity_poly.type
_entity_poly.pdbx_seq_one_letter_code
_entity_poly.pdbx_strand_id
1 'polypeptide(L)'
;MRGPIDRITAPLPGAWRTTVDWVLTIVIAVAAVLAIKQWVVNPYRIPSSSMEPTLHCARPGAGCEARYSDRVLANRFIYHFRDPRRGEIIVFDTPPKAVQQCGAGGTFVKRLIGLPGETVREDDRGNLYVDGKQLDERYLDPERKREDSGNPGTWHVPQGEYFMMGDNRAQSCDSRRWGAVPRDNIIGKVFAIYWPPQRISFIR
;
A
#
# COMPACT_ATOMS: atom_id res chain seq x y z
N MET A 1 25.44 2.83 34.63
CA MET A 1 25.97 2.09 33.43
C MET A 1 26.43 3.13 32.42
N ARG A 2 27.69 3.10 31.99
CA ARG A 2 28.19 4.03 30.96
C ARG A 2 27.68 3.54 29.59
N GLY A 3 27.07 4.41 28.84
CA GLY A 3 26.57 4.09 27.49
C GLY A 3 27.70 3.89 26.47
N PRO A 4 27.42 3.33 25.30
CA PRO A 4 28.42 3.11 24.26
C PRO A 4 29.11 4.41 23.79
N ILE A 5 28.42 5.54 23.81
CA ILE A 5 28.91 6.87 23.43
C ILE A 5 29.94 7.38 24.47
N ASP A 6 29.71 7.12 25.75
CA ASP A 6 30.63 7.51 26.84
C ASP A 6 32.04 6.92 26.68
N ARG A 7 32.17 5.78 26.02
CA ARG A 7 33.47 5.14 25.78
C ARG A 7 34.28 5.86 24.68
N ILE A 8 33.55 6.43 23.69
CA ILE A 8 34.19 7.12 22.55
C ILE A 8 34.62 8.53 22.95
N THR A 9 33.88 9.19 23.85
CA THR A 9 34.13 10.58 24.25
C THR A 9 34.97 10.73 25.52
N ALA A 10 35.27 9.61 26.21
CA ALA A 10 36.08 9.59 27.44
C ALA A 10 37.41 10.35 27.40
N PRO A 11 38.18 10.34 26.27
CA PRO A 11 39.49 11.04 26.22
C PRO A 11 39.40 12.56 25.99
N LEU A 12 38.17 13.13 25.80
CA LEU A 12 38.00 14.55 25.48
C LEU A 12 37.93 15.44 26.73
N PRO A 13 38.46 16.71 26.68
CA PRO A 13 38.24 17.70 27.75
C PRO A 13 36.74 17.92 28.06
N GLY A 14 36.41 18.12 29.33
CA GLY A 14 35.01 18.11 29.81
C GLY A 14 34.04 19.03 29.04
N ALA A 15 34.47 20.23 28.65
CA ALA A 15 33.62 21.15 27.89
C ALA A 15 33.30 20.65 26.47
N TRP A 16 34.28 20.02 25.80
CA TRP A 16 34.07 19.44 24.45
C TRP A 16 33.34 18.12 24.46
N ARG A 17 33.47 17.37 25.53
CA ARG A 17 32.80 16.07 25.68
C ARG A 17 31.28 16.17 25.58
N THR A 18 30.69 17.10 26.32
CA THR A 18 29.22 17.32 26.27
C THR A 18 28.76 17.69 24.87
N THR A 19 29.47 18.58 24.18
CA THR A 19 29.13 19.00 22.82
C THR A 19 29.21 17.84 21.82
N VAL A 20 30.31 17.06 21.91
CA VAL A 20 30.52 15.88 21.04
C VAL A 20 29.46 14.79 21.31
N ASP A 21 29.08 14.55 22.57
CA ASP A 21 28.05 13.60 22.95
C ASP A 21 26.70 14.00 22.33
N TRP A 22 26.32 15.27 22.40
CA TRP A 22 25.09 15.77 21.78
C TRP A 22 25.11 15.65 20.24
N VAL A 23 26.21 16.03 19.60
CA VAL A 23 26.36 15.92 18.14
C VAL A 23 26.26 14.47 17.69
N LEU A 24 26.99 13.56 18.35
CA LEU A 24 26.91 12.14 18.03
C LEU A 24 25.52 11.56 18.24
N THR A 25 24.84 11.94 19.32
CA THR A 25 23.46 11.50 19.58
C THR A 25 22.51 11.95 18.47
N ILE A 26 22.61 13.22 18.06
CA ILE A 26 21.78 13.77 16.97
C ILE A 26 22.10 13.06 15.64
N VAL A 27 23.36 12.87 15.32
CA VAL A 27 23.79 12.18 14.09
C VAL A 27 23.26 10.74 14.04
N ILE A 28 23.41 10.01 15.14
CA ILE A 28 22.88 8.63 15.24
C ILE A 28 21.35 8.61 15.13
N ALA A 29 20.65 9.51 15.81
CA ALA A 29 19.19 9.60 15.73
C ALA A 29 18.73 9.92 14.29
N VAL A 30 19.34 10.88 13.63
CA VAL A 30 19.05 11.24 12.24
C VAL A 30 19.34 10.07 11.31
N ALA A 31 20.49 9.41 11.44
CA ALA A 31 20.83 8.24 10.66
C ALA A 31 19.83 7.10 10.85
N ALA A 32 19.41 6.83 12.09
CA ALA A 32 18.39 5.82 12.39
C ALA A 32 17.04 6.15 11.74
N VAL A 33 16.59 7.41 11.84
CA VAL A 33 15.35 7.86 11.21
C VAL A 33 15.42 7.72 9.69
N LEU A 34 16.54 8.12 9.08
CA LEU A 34 16.73 8.00 7.63
C LEU A 34 16.78 6.52 7.20
N ALA A 35 17.43 5.66 7.96
CA ALA A 35 17.44 4.22 7.70
C ALA A 35 16.03 3.61 7.79
N ILE A 36 15.27 3.92 8.84
CA ILE A 36 13.88 3.46 8.99
C ILE A 36 13.02 3.94 7.82
N LYS A 37 13.13 5.21 7.45
CA LYS A 37 12.38 5.80 6.34
C LYS A 37 12.76 5.19 4.99
N GLN A 38 14.03 4.90 4.78
CA GLN A 38 14.52 4.34 3.51
C GLN A 38 14.12 2.87 3.34
N TRP A 39 14.15 2.07 4.42
CA TRP A 39 14.14 0.61 4.34
C TRP A 39 12.88 -0.04 4.91
N VAL A 40 12.18 0.62 5.82
CA VAL A 40 11.11 -0.03 6.59
C VAL A 40 9.72 0.54 6.27
N VAL A 41 9.53 1.86 6.35
CA VAL A 41 8.19 2.47 6.26
C VAL A 41 8.20 3.69 5.37
N ASN A 42 7.30 3.70 4.37
CA ASN A 42 7.09 4.86 3.52
C ASN A 42 5.67 5.42 3.67
N PRO A 43 5.54 6.77 3.80
CA PRO A 43 4.26 7.44 3.78
C PRO A 43 3.77 7.63 2.34
N TYR A 44 2.47 7.40 2.10
CA TYR A 44 1.80 7.68 0.83
C TYR A 44 0.53 8.49 1.08
N ARG A 45 0.16 9.32 0.12
CA ARG A 45 -1.13 10.03 0.09
C ARG A 45 -2.03 9.33 -0.91
N ILE A 46 -3.33 9.21 -0.58
CA ILE A 46 -4.33 8.61 -1.48
C ILE A 46 -4.91 9.70 -2.39
N PRO A 47 -4.57 9.71 -3.69
CA PRO A 47 -4.98 10.80 -4.58
C PRO A 47 -6.29 10.54 -5.31
N SER A 48 -6.77 9.29 -5.38
CA SER A 48 -7.91 8.88 -6.21
C SER A 48 -8.94 8.06 -5.46
N SER A 49 -10.17 8.03 -5.99
CA SER A 49 -11.31 7.33 -5.41
C SER A 49 -11.28 5.80 -5.55
N SER A 50 -10.29 5.25 -6.21
CA SER A 50 -10.26 3.81 -6.56
C SER A 50 -10.26 2.85 -5.37
N MET A 51 -9.94 3.33 -4.17
CA MET A 51 -9.94 2.55 -2.92
C MET A 51 -11.02 2.99 -1.93
N GLU A 52 -11.94 3.88 -2.34
CA GLU A 52 -13.10 4.23 -1.54
C GLU A 52 -14.01 2.99 -1.32
N PRO A 53 -14.62 2.83 -0.17
CA PRO A 53 -14.55 3.68 1.03
C PRO A 53 -13.41 3.30 1.99
N THR A 54 -12.60 2.29 1.67
CA THR A 54 -11.54 1.80 2.55
C THR A 54 -10.47 2.87 2.79
N LEU A 55 -10.02 3.51 1.70
CA LEU A 55 -9.08 4.63 1.75
C LEU A 55 -9.69 5.82 1.01
N HIS A 56 -9.76 6.97 1.70
CA HIS A 56 -10.38 8.17 1.16
C HIS A 56 -9.42 9.07 0.41
N CYS A 57 -9.91 9.62 -0.70
CA CYS A 57 -9.30 10.77 -1.36
C CYS A 57 -10.07 12.07 -1.04
N ALA A 58 -9.42 13.24 -1.25
CA ALA A 58 -10.01 14.53 -0.92
C ALA A 58 -10.81 15.11 -2.09
N ARG A 59 -11.98 15.68 -1.80
CA ARG A 59 -12.69 16.59 -2.72
C ARG A 59 -11.81 17.79 -3.10
N PRO A 60 -11.93 18.35 -4.34
CA PRO A 60 -12.96 18.08 -5.35
C PRO A 60 -12.60 16.93 -6.33
N GLY A 61 -11.70 16.01 -5.99
CA GLY A 61 -11.35 14.88 -6.86
C GLY A 61 -12.58 14.04 -7.24
N ALA A 62 -12.63 13.58 -8.49
CA ALA A 62 -13.74 12.79 -9.01
C ALA A 62 -13.93 11.51 -8.17
N GLY A 63 -15.15 11.29 -7.67
CA GLY A 63 -15.51 10.15 -6.82
C GLY A 63 -14.91 10.19 -5.40
N CYS A 64 -14.25 11.28 -5.02
CA CYS A 64 -13.72 11.45 -3.67
C CYS A 64 -14.79 11.97 -2.71
N GLU A 65 -14.92 11.35 -1.55
CA GLU A 65 -15.99 11.65 -0.59
C GLU A 65 -15.54 12.51 0.58
N ALA A 66 -14.29 12.39 0.98
CA ALA A 66 -13.77 13.02 2.18
C ALA A 66 -13.31 14.47 1.94
N ARG A 67 -13.21 15.23 3.02
CA ARG A 67 -12.59 16.57 3.02
C ARG A 67 -11.07 16.50 2.88
N TYR A 68 -10.45 15.47 3.43
CA TYR A 68 -9.00 15.26 3.43
C TYR A 68 -8.66 13.88 2.89
N SER A 69 -7.59 13.80 2.10
CA SER A 69 -7.04 12.51 1.65
C SER A 69 -6.41 11.77 2.82
N ASP A 70 -6.62 10.47 2.87
CA ASP A 70 -5.88 9.61 3.78
C ASP A 70 -4.39 9.63 3.44
N ARG A 71 -3.58 9.62 4.49
CA ARG A 71 -2.15 9.35 4.40
C ARG A 71 -1.88 8.04 5.10
N VAL A 72 -1.27 7.13 4.37
CA VAL A 72 -1.05 5.75 4.81
C VAL A 72 0.42 5.46 4.97
N LEU A 73 0.73 4.51 5.84
CA LEU A 73 2.07 3.95 6.00
C LEU A 73 2.12 2.57 5.35
N ALA A 74 3.12 2.37 4.50
CA ALA A 74 3.40 1.08 3.90
C ALA A 74 4.70 0.48 4.45
N ASN A 75 4.61 -0.79 4.85
CA ASN A 75 5.75 -1.58 5.30
C ASN A 75 6.39 -2.26 4.09
N ARG A 76 7.59 -1.83 3.72
CA ARG A 76 8.37 -2.40 2.61
C ARG A 76 9.12 -3.67 3.03
N PHE A 77 9.45 -3.76 4.31
CA PHE A 77 10.34 -4.79 4.83
C PHE A 77 9.67 -6.16 4.94
N ILE A 78 8.36 -6.19 5.13
CA ILE A 78 7.60 -7.43 5.36
C ILE A 78 7.75 -8.44 4.22
N TYR A 79 7.85 -7.96 2.99
CA TYR A 79 7.93 -8.82 1.80
C TYR A 79 9.33 -9.35 1.47
N HIS A 80 10.31 -9.06 2.34
CA HIS A 80 11.60 -9.78 2.37
C HIS A 80 11.51 -11.10 3.13
N PHE A 81 10.49 -11.26 3.99
CA PHE A 81 10.33 -12.44 4.85
C PHE A 81 9.17 -13.34 4.45
N ARG A 82 8.24 -12.84 3.67
CA ARG A 82 7.09 -13.60 3.20
C ARG A 82 6.50 -13.00 1.93
N ASP A 83 5.74 -13.80 1.24
CA ASP A 83 4.98 -13.33 0.08
C ASP A 83 3.74 -12.51 0.48
N PRO A 84 3.25 -11.66 -0.44
CA PRO A 84 1.97 -10.99 -0.32
C PRO A 84 0.82 -11.98 -0.14
N ARG A 85 -0.17 -11.62 0.69
CA ARG A 85 -1.34 -12.45 0.97
C ARG A 85 -2.60 -11.80 0.43
N ARG A 86 -3.54 -12.64 -0.01
CA ARG A 86 -4.86 -12.18 -0.46
C ARG A 86 -5.54 -11.30 0.59
N GLY A 87 -6.19 -10.22 0.14
CA GLY A 87 -6.87 -9.24 0.97
C GLY A 87 -5.97 -8.09 1.46
N GLU A 88 -4.64 -8.20 1.36
CA GLU A 88 -3.74 -7.12 1.74
C GLU A 88 -3.86 -5.93 0.78
N ILE A 89 -3.82 -4.72 1.33
CA ILE A 89 -3.72 -3.49 0.54
C ILE A 89 -2.25 -3.23 0.26
N ILE A 90 -1.91 -3.16 -1.02
CA ILE A 90 -0.53 -3.15 -1.50
C ILE A 90 -0.24 -1.86 -2.25
N VAL A 91 0.93 -1.29 -1.98
CA VAL A 91 1.56 -0.24 -2.76
C VAL A 91 2.49 -0.90 -3.78
N PHE A 92 2.38 -0.53 -5.05
CA PHE A 92 3.20 -1.10 -6.12
C PHE A 92 3.43 -0.09 -7.25
N ASP A 93 4.49 -0.28 -8.01
CA ASP A 93 4.74 0.46 -9.24
C ASP A 93 3.90 -0.14 -10.37
N THR A 94 3.22 0.73 -11.11
CA THR A 94 2.33 0.29 -12.18
C THR A 94 3.09 -0.33 -13.34
N PRO A 95 2.60 -1.46 -13.90
CA PRO A 95 3.17 -2.00 -15.11
C PRO A 95 2.94 -1.04 -16.30
N PRO A 96 3.80 -1.07 -17.35
CA PRO A 96 3.69 -0.15 -18.49
C PRO A 96 2.31 -0.14 -19.16
N LYS A 97 1.63 -1.29 -19.21
CA LYS A 97 0.27 -1.39 -19.75
C LYS A 97 -0.76 -0.55 -18.98
N ALA A 98 -0.56 -0.38 -17.66
CA ALA A 98 -1.45 0.44 -16.84
C ALA A 98 -1.39 1.92 -17.25
N VAL A 99 -0.22 2.43 -17.59
CA VAL A 99 -0.05 3.81 -18.09
C VAL A 99 -0.86 4.03 -19.36
N GLN A 100 -0.79 3.08 -20.31
CA GLN A 100 -1.50 3.18 -21.57
C GLN A 100 -3.02 3.12 -21.41
N GLN A 101 -3.51 2.26 -20.50
CA GLN A 101 -4.96 2.00 -20.37
C GLN A 101 -5.67 2.93 -19.39
N CYS A 102 -4.95 3.46 -18.40
CA CYS A 102 -5.53 4.30 -17.35
C CYS A 102 -5.14 5.78 -17.47
N GLY A 103 -4.23 6.12 -18.38
CA GLY A 103 -3.72 7.49 -18.51
C GLY A 103 -2.92 7.98 -17.31
N ALA A 104 -2.57 7.08 -16.38
CA ALA A 104 -1.84 7.38 -15.17
C ALA A 104 -0.81 6.29 -14.87
N GLY A 105 0.37 6.70 -14.44
CA GLY A 105 1.46 5.81 -14.07
C GLY A 105 2.06 6.17 -12.71
N GLY A 106 3.14 5.49 -12.35
CA GLY A 106 3.81 5.66 -11.07
C GLY A 106 3.33 4.65 -10.02
N THR A 107 3.15 5.10 -8.78
CA THR A 107 2.80 4.20 -7.68
C THR A 107 1.30 4.15 -7.44
N PHE A 108 0.72 2.95 -7.46
CA PHE A 108 -0.68 2.70 -7.17
C PHE A 108 -0.86 1.98 -5.83
N VAL A 109 -2.08 2.10 -5.29
CA VAL A 109 -2.54 1.37 -4.11
C VAL A 109 -3.78 0.59 -4.49
N LYS A 110 -3.76 -0.73 -4.33
CA LYS A 110 -4.87 -1.64 -4.63
C LYS A 110 -4.91 -2.78 -3.62
N ARG A 111 -6.03 -3.53 -3.62
CA ARG A 111 -6.15 -4.76 -2.85
C ARG A 111 -5.71 -5.96 -3.69
N LEU A 112 -4.95 -6.84 -3.06
CA LEU A 112 -4.53 -8.11 -3.66
C LEU A 112 -5.69 -9.10 -3.65
N ILE A 113 -6.12 -9.53 -4.83
CA ILE A 113 -7.23 -10.45 -5.03
C ILE A 113 -6.76 -11.82 -5.49
N GLY A 114 -5.93 -11.91 -6.53
CA GLY A 114 -5.44 -13.18 -7.06
C GLY A 114 -3.96 -13.39 -6.78
N LEU A 115 -3.62 -14.60 -6.36
CA LEU A 115 -2.25 -15.06 -6.13
C LEU A 115 -1.67 -15.73 -7.39
N PRO A 116 -0.34 -15.90 -7.48
CA PRO A 116 0.29 -16.57 -8.62
C PRO A 116 -0.31 -17.94 -8.93
N GLY A 117 -0.66 -18.18 -10.19
CA GLY A 117 -1.22 -19.44 -10.69
C GLY A 117 -2.73 -19.58 -10.53
N GLU A 118 -3.40 -18.67 -9.85
CA GLU A 118 -4.85 -18.73 -9.63
C GLU A 118 -5.64 -18.17 -10.83
N THR A 119 -6.90 -18.57 -10.90
CA THR A 119 -7.88 -18.02 -11.84
C THR A 119 -8.89 -17.17 -11.08
N VAL A 120 -8.93 -15.88 -11.39
CA VAL A 120 -9.91 -14.92 -10.88
C VAL A 120 -11.05 -14.81 -11.88
N ARG A 121 -12.31 -14.96 -11.44
CA ARG A 121 -13.50 -14.78 -12.26
C ARG A 121 -14.46 -13.82 -11.58
N GLU A 122 -15.00 -12.89 -12.34
CA GLU A 122 -16.08 -11.99 -11.95
C GLU A 122 -17.36 -12.39 -12.69
N ASP A 123 -18.49 -12.48 -11.99
CA ASP A 123 -19.79 -12.77 -12.58
C ASP A 123 -20.56 -11.48 -12.92
N ASP A 124 -21.73 -11.62 -13.59
CA ASP A 124 -22.59 -10.51 -14.00
C ASP A 124 -23.12 -9.66 -12.82
N ARG A 125 -22.99 -10.15 -11.60
CA ARG A 125 -23.40 -9.47 -10.36
C ARG A 125 -22.23 -8.84 -9.62
N GLY A 126 -21.02 -8.86 -10.20
CA GLY A 126 -19.80 -8.36 -9.58
C GLY A 126 -19.26 -9.25 -8.44
N ASN A 127 -19.71 -10.53 -8.34
CA ASN A 127 -19.12 -11.45 -7.37
C ASN A 127 -17.82 -12.02 -7.91
N LEU A 128 -16.80 -12.01 -7.07
CA LEU A 128 -15.51 -12.61 -7.40
C LEU A 128 -15.42 -14.06 -6.94
N TYR A 129 -14.79 -14.85 -7.78
CA TYR A 129 -14.44 -16.24 -7.52
C TYR A 129 -12.95 -16.43 -7.79
N VAL A 130 -12.29 -17.18 -6.92
CA VAL A 130 -10.89 -17.56 -7.09
C VAL A 130 -10.85 -19.08 -7.08
N ASP A 131 -10.36 -19.68 -8.17
CA ASP A 131 -10.34 -21.12 -8.41
C ASP A 131 -11.72 -21.77 -8.15
N GLY A 132 -12.77 -21.08 -8.62
CA GLY A 132 -14.16 -21.52 -8.48
C GLY A 132 -14.82 -21.29 -7.11
N LYS A 133 -14.07 -20.82 -6.10
CA LYS A 133 -14.62 -20.48 -4.77
C LYS A 133 -14.97 -19.01 -4.70
N GLN A 134 -16.18 -18.68 -4.27
CA GLN A 134 -16.60 -17.29 -4.08
C GLN A 134 -15.77 -16.62 -2.99
N LEU A 135 -15.25 -15.43 -3.30
CA LEU A 135 -14.49 -14.61 -2.36
C LEU A 135 -15.43 -13.87 -1.41
N ASP A 136 -15.13 -13.92 -0.11
CA ASP A 136 -15.82 -13.11 0.90
C ASP A 136 -15.24 -11.68 0.89
N GLU A 137 -16.06 -10.74 0.47
CA GLU A 137 -15.68 -9.35 0.26
C GLU A 137 -16.44 -8.38 1.17
N ARG A 138 -16.48 -8.71 2.47
CA ARG A 138 -17.17 -7.88 3.49
C ARG A 138 -16.60 -6.45 3.63
N TYR A 139 -15.45 -6.18 3.04
CA TYR A 139 -14.84 -4.85 3.00
C TYR A 139 -15.44 -3.95 1.92
N LEU A 140 -16.21 -4.50 0.98
CA LEU A 140 -16.89 -3.73 -0.05
C LEU A 140 -18.24 -3.21 0.43
N ASP A 141 -18.55 -1.99 0.03
CA ASP A 141 -19.90 -1.47 0.11
C ASP A 141 -20.82 -2.23 -0.88
N PRO A 142 -21.96 -2.79 -0.42
CA PRO A 142 -22.85 -3.53 -1.30
C PRO A 142 -23.44 -2.70 -2.45
N GLU A 143 -23.63 -1.38 -2.28
CA GLU A 143 -24.12 -0.50 -3.35
C GLU A 143 -23.06 -0.31 -4.43
N ARG A 144 -21.83 -0.06 -4.05
CA ARG A 144 -20.71 0.06 -4.98
C ARG A 144 -20.39 -1.25 -5.72
N LYS A 145 -20.63 -2.38 -5.08
CA LYS A 145 -20.53 -3.67 -5.74
C LYS A 145 -21.58 -3.83 -6.83
N ARG A 146 -22.81 -3.35 -6.60
CA ARG A 146 -23.87 -3.35 -7.63
C ARG A 146 -23.58 -2.43 -8.81
N GLU A 147 -22.91 -1.30 -8.58
CA GLU A 147 -22.49 -0.39 -9.65
C GLU A 147 -21.49 -1.02 -10.62
N ASP A 148 -20.71 -2.00 -10.17
CA ASP A 148 -19.75 -2.75 -10.99
C ASP A 148 -20.38 -3.96 -11.71
N SER A 149 -21.63 -4.26 -11.45
CA SER A 149 -22.33 -5.38 -12.10
C SER A 149 -22.41 -5.19 -13.62
N GLY A 150 -22.22 -6.29 -14.36
CA GLY A 150 -22.30 -6.28 -15.82
C GLY A 150 -20.94 -6.21 -16.56
N ASN A 151 -19.84 -6.34 -15.84
CA ASN A 151 -18.48 -6.46 -16.44
C ASN A 151 -17.84 -7.83 -16.15
N PRO A 152 -18.48 -8.94 -16.52
CA PRO A 152 -17.94 -10.26 -16.22
C PRO A 152 -16.62 -10.50 -16.93
N GLY A 153 -15.75 -11.26 -16.28
CA GLY A 153 -14.45 -11.61 -16.84
C GLY A 153 -13.79 -12.77 -16.14
N THR A 154 -12.82 -13.35 -16.82
CA THR A 154 -11.97 -14.41 -16.26
C THR A 154 -10.53 -14.09 -16.60
N TRP A 155 -9.69 -14.10 -15.57
CA TRP A 155 -8.27 -13.77 -15.67
C TRP A 155 -7.45 -14.87 -15.02
N HIS A 156 -6.47 -15.37 -15.76
CA HIS A 156 -5.46 -16.26 -15.20
C HIS A 156 -4.28 -15.43 -14.70
N VAL A 157 -3.86 -15.64 -13.46
CA VAL A 157 -2.75 -14.94 -12.83
C VAL A 157 -1.45 -15.71 -13.13
N PRO A 158 -0.50 -15.14 -13.88
CA PRO A 158 0.76 -15.82 -14.17
C PRO A 158 1.55 -16.13 -12.90
N GLN A 159 2.47 -17.10 -12.98
CA GLN A 159 3.41 -17.37 -11.89
C GLN A 159 4.30 -16.14 -11.63
N GLY A 160 4.49 -15.80 -10.35
CA GLY A 160 5.26 -14.63 -9.94
C GLY A 160 4.54 -13.28 -10.09
N GLU A 161 3.26 -13.30 -10.47
CA GLU A 161 2.45 -12.09 -10.61
C GLU A 161 1.23 -12.11 -9.68
N TYR A 162 0.62 -10.94 -9.46
CA TYR A 162 -0.49 -10.74 -8.54
C TYR A 162 -1.62 -9.95 -9.18
N PHE A 163 -2.86 -10.35 -8.95
CA PHE A 163 -4.03 -9.67 -9.48
C PHE A 163 -4.56 -8.66 -8.46
N MET A 164 -4.53 -7.38 -8.82
CA MET A 164 -4.84 -6.24 -7.97
C MET A 164 -6.15 -5.60 -8.38
N MET A 165 -7.06 -5.34 -7.41
CA MET A 165 -8.30 -4.62 -7.66
C MET A 165 -8.49 -3.46 -6.68
N GLY A 166 -9.17 -2.40 -7.13
CA GLY A 166 -9.62 -1.34 -6.24
C GLY A 166 -10.87 -1.74 -5.48
N ASP A 167 -11.07 -1.17 -4.29
CA ASP A 167 -12.27 -1.41 -3.49
C ASP A 167 -13.48 -0.65 -4.08
N ASN A 168 -13.24 0.46 -4.75
CA ASN A 168 -14.26 1.11 -5.60
C ASN A 168 -14.26 0.48 -7.00
N ARG A 169 -14.90 -0.68 -7.13
CA ARG A 169 -14.88 -1.55 -8.30
C ARG A 169 -15.21 -0.84 -9.60
N ALA A 170 -16.28 -0.05 -9.61
CA ALA A 170 -16.77 0.67 -10.80
C ALA A 170 -15.82 1.80 -11.25
N GLN A 171 -15.10 2.43 -10.31
CA GLN A 171 -14.21 3.57 -10.60
C GLN A 171 -12.73 3.20 -10.54
N SER A 172 -12.41 1.91 -10.47
CA SER A 172 -11.02 1.46 -10.42
C SER A 172 -10.50 1.04 -11.78
N CYS A 173 -9.44 1.70 -12.23
CA CYS A 173 -8.60 1.14 -13.26
C CYS A 173 -7.58 0.21 -12.59
N ASP A 174 -7.68 -1.10 -12.83
CA ASP A 174 -6.94 -2.13 -12.11
C ASP A 174 -6.61 -3.35 -13.00
N SER A 175 -6.20 -4.47 -12.41
CA SER A 175 -5.75 -5.65 -13.13
C SER A 175 -6.78 -6.24 -14.10
N ARG A 176 -8.05 -5.93 -13.94
CA ARG A 176 -9.09 -6.32 -14.91
C ARG A 176 -8.85 -5.70 -16.28
N ARG A 177 -8.17 -4.55 -16.35
CA ARG A 177 -7.83 -3.85 -17.60
C ARG A 177 -6.42 -4.16 -18.06
N TRP A 178 -5.40 -4.01 -17.20
CA TRP A 178 -3.98 -4.12 -17.63
C TRP A 178 -3.36 -5.50 -17.38
N GLY A 179 -4.02 -6.41 -16.65
CA GLY A 179 -3.49 -7.72 -16.27
C GLY A 179 -2.84 -7.75 -14.89
N ALA A 180 -2.11 -8.80 -14.60
CA ALA A 180 -1.46 -9.00 -13.32
C ALA A 180 -0.21 -8.09 -13.15
N VAL A 181 0.23 -7.92 -11.90
CA VAL A 181 1.36 -7.10 -11.49
C VAL A 181 2.53 -8.00 -11.10
N PRO A 182 3.71 -7.86 -11.72
CA PRO A 182 4.88 -8.64 -11.34
C PRO A 182 5.29 -8.43 -9.89
N ARG A 183 5.85 -9.49 -9.27
CA ARG A 183 6.33 -9.45 -7.89
C ARG A 183 7.31 -8.30 -7.62
N ASP A 184 8.19 -8.01 -8.57
CA ASP A 184 9.22 -6.98 -8.44
C ASP A 184 8.66 -5.56 -8.42
N ASN A 185 7.44 -5.36 -8.92
CA ASN A 185 6.75 -4.08 -8.83
C ASN A 185 6.15 -3.81 -7.45
N ILE A 186 6.06 -4.83 -6.57
CA ILE A 186 5.46 -4.68 -5.25
C ILE A 186 6.41 -3.96 -4.31
N ILE A 187 5.96 -2.81 -3.79
CA ILE A 187 6.73 -1.96 -2.89
C ILE A 187 6.50 -2.35 -1.43
N GLY A 188 5.23 -2.50 -1.00
CA GLY A 188 4.97 -2.79 0.40
C GLY A 188 3.49 -2.92 0.76
N LYS A 189 3.22 -3.41 1.98
CA LYS A 189 1.88 -3.56 2.55
C LYS A 189 1.48 -2.27 3.26
N VAL A 190 0.31 -1.73 2.94
CA VAL A 190 -0.33 -0.68 3.73
C VAL A 190 -0.81 -1.29 5.05
N PHE A 191 -0.39 -0.71 6.18
CA PHE A 191 -0.72 -1.26 7.49
C PHE A 191 -1.39 -0.25 8.44
N ALA A 192 -1.31 1.06 8.14
CA ALA A 192 -1.94 2.09 8.96
C ALA A 192 -2.33 3.32 8.15
N ILE A 193 -3.42 3.97 8.57
CA ILE A 193 -3.77 5.34 8.23
C ILE A 193 -3.26 6.22 9.37
N TYR A 194 -2.42 7.22 9.10
CA TYR A 194 -1.88 8.13 10.11
C TYR A 194 -2.42 9.55 10.01
N TRP A 195 -3.19 9.85 8.97
CA TRP A 195 -3.87 11.12 8.75
C TRP A 195 -5.12 10.90 7.89
N PRO A 196 -6.23 11.61 8.10
CA PRO A 196 -6.48 12.66 9.11
C PRO A 196 -6.67 12.06 10.52
N PRO A 197 -6.59 12.88 11.60
CA PRO A 197 -6.64 12.38 12.99
C PRO A 197 -7.85 11.51 13.31
N GLN A 198 -9.01 11.80 12.70
CA GLN A 198 -10.27 11.07 12.93
C GLN A 198 -10.26 9.65 12.29
N ARG A 199 -9.31 9.37 11.40
CA ARG A 199 -9.20 8.11 10.68
C ARG A 199 -7.94 7.31 11.03
N ILE A 200 -7.18 7.75 12.04
CA ILE A 200 -6.00 7.01 12.49
C ILE A 200 -6.42 5.60 12.91
N SER A 201 -5.91 4.60 12.19
CA SER A 201 -6.26 3.19 12.43
C SER A 201 -5.23 2.26 11.80
N PHE A 202 -5.17 1.03 12.31
CA PHE A 202 -4.42 -0.05 11.67
C PHE A 202 -5.30 -0.78 10.66
N ILE A 203 -4.74 -1.04 9.48
CA ILE A 203 -5.37 -1.83 8.43
C ILE A 203 -4.93 -3.29 8.60
N ARG A 204 -5.90 -4.17 8.79
CA ARG A 204 -5.69 -5.62 8.97
C ARG A 204 -5.68 -6.36 7.64
#